data_1f029e89172c8d10681f425ff518f5eb
#
_entry.id   1f029e89172c8d10681f425ff518f5eb
#
_cell.length_a   1.000
_cell.length_b   1.000
_cell.length_c   1.000
_cell.angle_alpha   90.00
_cell.angle_beta   90.00
_cell.angle_gamma   90.00
#
_symmetry.space_group_name_H-M   'P 1'
#
loop_
_entity.id
_entity.type
_entity.pdbx_description
1 polymer ?
#
loop_
_entity_poly.entity_id
_entity_poly.type
_entity_poly.pdbx_seq_one_letter_code
_entity_poly.pdbx_strand_id
1 'polypeptide(L)'
;PHRSPSGGRPEGRPHAWLSQGWYHPGAAHAWRPGRGWPLLTAMPGVEGTAIRFGSPSFPAYGYDLKLLRESDSSEAGADEKAVVVIEPPLPPGCMSTLWGDDERFVKTYFSTIPGRLLYTTFDWGIRDKDGYYFILGRTDDVINVAGHRLGTREIEEAVNMHPGIAECAVVGVADQLKGQMPMAFAVVKDPSQVASAEGRMKLEGEIMRTVDKQLGAIGRPSRVMFVTLLPKTRSGKVLRRSISALAEGRDPGDLTTIEDPASLDQIKTALKGTA
;
A
#
# COMPACT_ATOMS: atom_id res chain seq x y z
N PRO A 1 -3.58 -42.62 -12.85
CA PRO A 1 -2.57 -41.75 -13.39
C PRO A 1 -3.25 -40.59 -14.10
N HIS A 2 -3.54 -39.51 -13.34
CA HIS A 2 -4.02 -38.26 -13.91
C HIS A 2 -2.84 -37.36 -14.19
N ARG A 3 -2.58 -37.08 -15.45
CA ARG A 3 -1.62 -36.05 -15.89
C ARG A 3 -2.24 -34.70 -15.65
N SER A 4 -1.55 -33.86 -14.87
CA SER A 4 -1.83 -32.42 -14.73
C SER A 4 -1.50 -31.71 -16.05
N PRO A 5 -2.34 -30.81 -16.54
CA PRO A 5 -1.99 -29.98 -17.68
C PRO A 5 -0.93 -28.94 -17.26
N SER A 6 0.17 -28.92 -17.99
CA SER A 6 1.20 -27.90 -17.92
C SER A 6 0.65 -26.59 -18.48
N GLY A 7 0.07 -25.76 -17.64
CA GLY A 7 -0.33 -24.40 -17.96
C GLY A 7 0.90 -23.49 -17.93
N GLY A 8 1.34 -23.02 -19.11
CA GLY A 8 2.38 -22.02 -19.26
C GLY A 8 2.05 -20.75 -18.48
N ARG A 9 3.04 -20.17 -17.83
CA ARG A 9 2.93 -18.86 -17.18
C ARG A 9 2.63 -17.79 -18.25
N PRO A 10 1.63 -16.92 -18.06
CA PRO A 10 1.51 -15.76 -18.91
C PRO A 10 2.64 -14.80 -18.60
N GLU A 11 3.51 -14.58 -19.57
CA GLU A 11 4.54 -13.54 -19.54
C GLU A 11 3.87 -12.16 -19.58
N GLY A 12 4.30 -11.26 -18.68
CA GLY A 12 4.14 -9.83 -18.83
C GLY A 12 3.04 -9.13 -18.07
N ARG A 13 3.01 -9.23 -16.72
CA ARG A 13 2.53 -8.14 -15.85
C ARG A 13 3.34 -8.11 -14.54
N PRO A 14 3.78 -6.90 -14.09
CA PRO A 14 4.62 -6.79 -12.90
C PRO A 14 3.84 -7.10 -11.62
N HIS A 15 4.56 -7.64 -10.68
CA HIS A 15 4.16 -8.22 -9.41
C HIS A 15 3.69 -7.23 -8.34
N ALA A 16 2.85 -6.27 -8.66
CA ALA A 16 2.39 -5.23 -7.75
C ALA A 16 1.57 -5.72 -6.53
N TRP A 17 1.17 -6.98 -6.50
CA TRP A 17 0.30 -7.55 -5.47
C TRP A 17 0.96 -8.57 -4.53
N LEU A 18 2.27 -8.79 -4.68
CA LEU A 18 3.02 -9.69 -3.80
C LEU A 18 3.32 -9.11 -2.41
N SER A 19 3.11 -7.81 -2.20
CA SER A 19 3.48 -7.14 -0.94
C SER A 19 2.43 -7.18 0.17
N GLN A 20 1.25 -7.73 -0.10
CA GLN A 20 0.22 -7.88 0.95
C GLN A 20 -0.23 -9.33 1.09
N GLY A 21 0.63 -10.13 1.72
CA GLY A 21 0.30 -11.31 2.49
C GLY A 21 -0.41 -12.44 1.73
N TRP A 22 0.30 -13.57 1.57
CA TRP A 22 -0.24 -14.91 1.35
C TRP A 22 -0.70 -15.24 -0.07
N TYR A 23 0.25 -15.39 -0.98
CA TYR A 23 0.04 -16.18 -2.17
C TYR A 23 0.43 -17.64 -1.91
N HIS A 24 -0.57 -18.51 -1.87
CA HIS A 24 -0.39 -19.94 -2.12
C HIS A 24 -1.06 -20.26 -3.45
N PRO A 25 -0.37 -20.87 -4.43
CA PRO A 25 -1.01 -21.38 -5.64
C PRO A 25 -2.06 -22.42 -5.20
N GLY A 26 -3.34 -22.09 -5.37
CA GLY A 26 -4.45 -22.96 -4.93
C GLY A 26 -5.14 -22.55 -3.64
N ALA A 27 -4.69 -21.51 -2.94
CA ALA A 27 -5.43 -20.92 -1.82
C ALA A 27 -6.41 -19.86 -2.33
N ALA A 28 -7.61 -19.86 -1.78
CA ALA A 28 -8.57 -18.78 -2.01
C ALA A 28 -7.95 -17.45 -1.60
N HIS A 29 -7.98 -16.47 -2.49
CA HIS A 29 -7.54 -15.12 -2.18
C HIS A 29 -8.41 -14.57 -1.05
N ALA A 30 -7.80 -14.17 0.05
CA ALA A 30 -8.50 -13.59 1.17
C ALA A 30 -7.82 -12.28 1.56
N TRP A 31 -8.61 -11.24 1.79
CA TRP A 31 -8.14 -9.98 2.32
C TRP A 31 -8.76 -9.72 3.69
N ARG A 32 -7.92 -9.33 4.65
CA ARG A 32 -8.34 -8.99 6.01
C ARG A 32 -7.56 -7.78 6.52
N PRO A 33 -8.21 -6.72 6.98
CA PRO A 33 -7.55 -5.66 7.70
C PRO A 33 -7.30 -6.12 9.15
N GLY A 34 -6.05 -6.06 9.59
CA GLY A 34 -5.68 -6.38 10.96
C GLY A 34 -5.78 -7.87 11.33
N ARG A 35 -6.12 -8.15 12.61
CA ARG A 35 -6.17 -9.50 13.21
C ARG A 35 -7.61 -10.04 13.26
N GLY A 36 -8.32 -10.00 12.16
CA GLY A 36 -9.70 -10.52 12.07
C GLY A 36 -9.83 -11.67 11.08
N TRP A 37 -11.06 -12.13 10.90
CA TRP A 37 -11.43 -13.03 9.82
C TRP A 37 -11.32 -12.31 8.48
N PRO A 38 -11.13 -13.05 7.35
CA PRO A 38 -11.15 -12.44 6.02
C PRO A 38 -12.45 -11.67 5.78
N LEU A 39 -12.34 -10.42 5.36
CA LEU A 39 -13.49 -9.59 4.98
C LEU A 39 -13.91 -9.85 3.53
N LEU A 40 -12.93 -10.08 2.67
CA LEU A 40 -13.11 -10.43 1.27
C LEU A 40 -12.43 -11.77 1.02
N THR A 41 -13.08 -12.65 0.29
CA THR A 41 -12.54 -13.97 -0.01
C THR A 41 -13.08 -14.49 -1.33
N ALA A 42 -12.23 -15.18 -2.08
CA ALA A 42 -12.70 -16.06 -3.13
C ALA A 42 -13.46 -17.21 -2.47
N MET A 43 -14.61 -17.55 -3.01
CA MET A 43 -15.46 -18.63 -2.54
C MET A 43 -15.29 -19.85 -3.48
N PRO A 44 -14.26 -20.71 -3.24
CA PRO A 44 -14.04 -21.85 -4.10
C PRO A 44 -15.22 -22.82 -4.00
N GLY A 45 -15.66 -23.33 -5.18
CA GLY A 45 -16.80 -24.24 -5.26
C GLY A 45 -18.17 -23.55 -5.39
N VAL A 46 -18.25 -22.23 -5.37
CA VAL A 46 -19.47 -21.51 -5.75
C VAL A 46 -19.48 -21.35 -7.27
N GLU A 47 -20.46 -21.97 -7.93
CA GLU A 47 -20.63 -21.87 -9.37
C GLU A 47 -20.80 -20.40 -9.81
N GLY A 48 -20.20 -20.05 -10.94
CA GLY A 48 -20.28 -18.69 -11.50
C GLY A 48 -19.26 -17.69 -10.95
N THR A 49 -18.43 -18.07 -9.95
CA THR A 49 -17.37 -17.19 -9.44
C THR A 49 -16.04 -17.48 -10.13
N ALA A 50 -15.63 -16.61 -11.05
CA ALA A 50 -14.31 -16.67 -11.66
C ALA A 50 -13.25 -16.03 -10.76
N ILE A 51 -12.06 -16.62 -10.69
CA ILE A 51 -10.92 -15.99 -10.01
C ILE A 51 -10.41 -14.84 -10.87
N ARG A 52 -10.36 -13.62 -10.31
CA ARG A 52 -9.78 -12.43 -10.95
C ARG A 52 -8.47 -12.07 -10.27
N PHE A 53 -7.41 -11.94 -11.07
CA PHE A 53 -6.10 -11.55 -10.54
C PHE A 53 -6.14 -10.16 -9.92
N GLY A 54 -5.56 -10.03 -8.72
CA GLY A 54 -5.56 -8.79 -7.96
C GLY A 54 -6.83 -8.52 -7.15
N SER A 55 -7.88 -9.34 -7.31
CA SER A 55 -9.11 -9.24 -6.54
C SER A 55 -9.16 -10.32 -5.44
N PRO A 56 -9.45 -9.97 -4.18
CA PRO A 56 -9.85 -10.92 -3.15
C PRO A 56 -11.30 -11.40 -3.29
N SER A 57 -11.97 -11.03 -4.38
CA SER A 57 -13.30 -11.40 -4.86
C SER A 57 -14.46 -10.72 -4.13
N PHE A 58 -15.15 -11.38 -3.20
CA PHE A 58 -16.42 -10.92 -2.64
C PHE A 58 -16.38 -10.79 -1.13
N PRO A 59 -17.29 -10.01 -0.52
CA PRO A 59 -17.44 -10.00 0.93
C PRO A 59 -17.71 -11.40 1.47
N ALA A 60 -16.99 -11.76 2.54
CA ALA A 60 -17.27 -12.99 3.26
C ALA A 60 -18.63 -12.90 3.95
N TYR A 61 -19.28 -14.05 4.18
CA TYR A 61 -20.58 -14.10 4.82
C TYR A 61 -20.60 -13.40 6.19
N GLY A 62 -21.62 -12.60 6.40
CA GLY A 62 -21.81 -11.83 7.64
C GLY A 62 -21.19 -10.44 7.62
N TYR A 63 -20.49 -10.05 6.54
CA TYR A 63 -19.98 -8.69 6.38
C TYR A 63 -20.82 -7.89 5.38
N ASP A 64 -21.30 -6.74 5.81
CA ASP A 64 -21.89 -5.74 4.92
C ASP A 64 -20.84 -4.68 4.58
N LEU A 65 -20.08 -4.92 3.49
CA LEU A 65 -19.08 -3.98 3.00
C LEU A 65 -19.72 -2.93 2.13
N LYS A 66 -19.37 -1.67 2.42
CA LYS A 66 -19.71 -0.51 1.59
C LYS A 66 -18.45 0.16 1.10
N LEU A 67 -18.57 0.79 -0.04
CA LEU A 67 -17.58 1.70 -0.61
C LEU A 67 -18.15 3.10 -0.56
N LEU A 68 -17.55 3.98 0.25
CA LEU A 68 -18.07 5.34 0.45
C LEU A 68 -17.12 6.38 -0.13
N ARG A 69 -17.70 7.33 -0.88
CA ARG A 69 -16.97 8.51 -1.36
C ARG A 69 -16.41 9.29 -0.19
N GLU A 70 -15.20 9.76 -0.33
CA GLU A 70 -14.57 10.59 0.70
C GLU A 70 -15.23 11.98 0.80
N SER A 71 -15.76 12.49 -0.31
CA SER A 71 -16.31 13.84 -0.41
C SER A 71 -17.58 14.05 0.36
N ASP A 72 -18.50 13.07 0.34
CA ASP A 72 -19.86 13.21 0.87
C ASP A 72 -20.36 11.96 1.61
N SER A 73 -19.50 10.94 1.74
CA SER A 73 -19.86 9.66 2.39
C SER A 73 -21.05 8.93 1.75
N SER A 74 -21.40 9.27 0.51
CA SER A 74 -22.39 8.51 -0.27
C SER A 74 -21.77 7.22 -0.82
N GLU A 75 -22.58 6.23 -1.18
CA GLU A 75 -22.11 4.97 -1.75
C GLU A 75 -21.53 5.20 -3.15
N ALA A 76 -20.34 4.65 -3.40
CA ALA A 76 -19.65 4.76 -4.67
C ALA A 76 -20.24 3.81 -5.72
N GLY A 77 -20.20 4.22 -6.97
CA GLY A 77 -20.59 3.41 -8.12
C GLY A 77 -19.58 2.31 -8.47
N ALA A 78 -19.87 1.57 -9.54
CA ALA A 78 -18.91 0.61 -10.09
C ALA A 78 -17.69 1.33 -10.66
N ASP A 79 -16.51 0.70 -10.48
CA ASP A 79 -15.21 1.20 -10.94
C ASP A 79 -14.78 2.55 -10.31
N GLU A 80 -15.45 2.99 -9.26
CA GLU A 80 -15.13 4.22 -8.54
C GLU A 80 -14.28 3.94 -7.29
N LYS A 81 -13.18 4.69 -7.13
CA LYS A 81 -12.30 4.61 -5.95
C LYS A 81 -13.00 5.21 -4.74
N ALA A 82 -13.10 4.43 -3.66
CA ALA A 82 -13.77 4.84 -2.43
C ALA A 82 -13.19 4.16 -1.19
N VAL A 83 -13.58 4.64 -0.02
CA VAL A 83 -13.15 4.10 1.28
C VAL A 83 -13.94 2.83 1.59
N VAL A 84 -13.23 1.77 1.94
CA VAL A 84 -13.85 0.50 2.36
C VAL A 84 -14.28 0.60 3.81
N VAL A 85 -15.57 0.44 4.06
CA VAL A 85 -16.15 0.42 5.41
C VAL A 85 -17.04 -0.81 5.60
N ILE A 86 -17.32 -1.16 6.85
CA ILE A 86 -18.22 -2.25 7.19
C ILE A 86 -19.40 -1.66 7.98
N GLU A 87 -20.60 -1.96 7.53
CA GLU A 87 -21.83 -1.61 8.26
C GLU A 87 -22.12 -2.65 9.34
N PRO A 88 -22.27 -2.26 10.61
CA PRO A 88 -22.59 -3.18 11.69
C PRO A 88 -23.99 -3.85 11.51
N PRO A 89 -24.21 -5.04 12.12
CA PRO A 89 -23.37 -5.68 13.15
C PRO A 89 -22.13 -6.35 12.58
N LEU A 90 -21.00 -6.22 13.27
CA LEU A 90 -19.78 -6.93 12.91
C LEU A 90 -19.89 -8.41 13.29
N PRO A 91 -19.40 -9.35 12.46
CA PRO A 91 -19.36 -10.76 12.81
C PRO A 91 -18.52 -11.04 14.08
N PRO A 92 -18.80 -12.11 14.81
CA PRO A 92 -18.11 -12.43 16.08
C PRO A 92 -16.59 -12.59 16.00
N GLY A 93 -16.06 -12.84 14.82
CA GLY A 93 -14.60 -12.94 14.58
C GLY A 93 -13.88 -11.59 14.44
N CYS A 94 -14.62 -10.48 14.44
CA CYS A 94 -14.02 -9.15 14.39
C CYS A 94 -13.40 -8.75 15.73
N MET A 95 -12.43 -7.83 15.67
CA MET A 95 -11.87 -7.20 16.86
C MET A 95 -12.98 -6.45 17.61
N SER A 96 -13.18 -6.79 18.88
CA SER A 96 -14.24 -6.19 19.71
C SER A 96 -13.78 -4.90 20.38
N THR A 97 -12.50 -4.78 20.72
CA THR A 97 -11.89 -3.59 21.32
C THR A 97 -10.37 -3.64 21.30
N LEU A 98 -9.72 -2.58 21.81
CA LEU A 98 -8.30 -2.56 22.16
C LEU A 98 -8.13 -2.89 23.65
N TRP A 99 -7.09 -3.63 24.00
CA TRP A 99 -6.83 -3.99 25.38
C TRP A 99 -6.65 -2.75 26.26
N GLY A 100 -7.58 -2.56 27.21
CA GLY A 100 -7.55 -1.46 28.16
C GLY A 100 -7.82 -0.06 27.57
N ASP A 101 -8.34 0.05 26.31
CA ASP A 101 -8.53 1.34 25.66
C ASP A 101 -9.73 1.30 24.67
N ASP A 102 -10.92 1.13 25.20
CA ASP A 102 -12.18 1.08 24.42
C ASP A 102 -12.46 2.40 23.70
N GLU A 103 -12.17 3.53 24.35
CA GLU A 103 -12.40 4.86 23.76
C GLU A 103 -11.56 5.05 22.50
N ARG A 104 -10.30 4.64 22.53
CA ARG A 104 -9.42 4.69 21.37
C ARG A 104 -9.92 3.78 20.25
N PHE A 105 -10.46 2.61 20.59
CA PHE A 105 -11.05 1.70 19.61
C PHE A 105 -12.21 2.38 18.86
N VAL A 106 -13.18 2.92 19.61
CA VAL A 106 -14.33 3.62 19.02
C VAL A 106 -13.89 4.84 18.23
N LYS A 107 -13.03 5.68 18.81
CA LYS A 107 -12.50 6.87 18.15
C LYS A 107 -11.76 6.55 16.85
N THR A 108 -10.96 5.49 16.84
CA THR A 108 -10.16 5.12 15.67
C THR A 108 -11.01 4.55 14.56
N TYR A 109 -11.89 3.59 14.88
CA TYR A 109 -12.55 2.78 13.86
C TYR A 109 -13.98 3.20 13.52
N PHE A 110 -14.69 3.90 14.44
CA PHE A 110 -16.12 4.22 14.29
C PHE A 110 -16.44 5.71 14.22
N SER A 111 -15.46 6.58 14.42
CA SER A 111 -15.70 8.04 14.39
C SER A 111 -15.24 8.72 13.11
N THR A 112 -14.82 7.94 12.12
CA THR A 112 -14.23 8.48 10.88
C THR A 112 -15.28 9.11 9.96
N ILE A 113 -16.53 8.61 10.01
CA ILE A 113 -17.63 9.10 9.19
C ILE A 113 -18.68 9.73 10.12
N PRO A 114 -18.83 11.06 10.09
CA PRO A 114 -19.76 11.75 10.98
C PRO A 114 -21.20 11.28 10.82
N GLY A 115 -21.89 11.07 11.95
CA GLY A 115 -23.31 10.72 11.98
C GLY A 115 -23.66 9.30 11.55
N ARG A 116 -22.67 8.46 11.25
CA ARG A 116 -22.87 7.05 10.87
C ARG A 116 -21.99 6.14 11.70
N LEU A 117 -22.55 5.06 12.24
CA LEU A 117 -21.82 4.01 12.93
C LEU A 117 -21.28 3.01 11.90
N LEU A 118 -20.09 3.25 11.39
CA LEU A 118 -19.44 2.42 10.38
C LEU A 118 -18.02 2.09 10.82
N TYR A 119 -17.62 0.82 10.68
CA TYR A 119 -16.25 0.41 10.95
C TYR A 119 -15.37 0.76 9.74
N THR A 120 -14.37 1.59 9.94
CA THR A 120 -13.42 1.96 8.89
C THR A 120 -12.25 0.99 8.83
N THR A 121 -11.93 0.49 7.63
CA THR A 121 -10.78 -0.39 7.41
C THR A 121 -9.48 0.37 7.17
N PHE A 122 -9.58 1.67 6.89
CA PHE A 122 -8.50 2.52 6.40
C PHE A 122 -7.91 2.06 5.07
N ASP A 123 -8.71 1.44 4.23
CA ASP A 123 -8.28 1.02 2.91
C ASP A 123 -9.15 1.65 1.82
N TRP A 124 -8.50 1.95 0.68
CA TRP A 124 -9.18 2.29 -0.55
C TRP A 124 -9.53 1.02 -1.32
N GLY A 125 -10.69 1.01 -1.93
CA GLY A 125 -11.11 -0.04 -2.83
C GLY A 125 -11.92 0.47 -4.00
N ILE A 126 -12.09 -0.40 -4.98
CA ILE A 126 -13.08 -0.29 -6.04
C ILE A 126 -13.89 -1.57 -6.08
N ARG A 127 -15.11 -1.48 -6.58
CA ARG A 127 -15.94 -2.64 -6.92
C ARG A 127 -16.26 -2.54 -8.42
N ASP A 128 -15.89 -3.55 -9.18
CA ASP A 128 -16.19 -3.56 -10.61
C ASP A 128 -17.70 -3.83 -10.88
N LYS A 129 -18.08 -3.79 -12.16
CA LYS A 129 -19.46 -4.00 -12.61
C LYS A 129 -20.00 -5.38 -12.30
N ASP A 130 -19.11 -6.36 -12.12
CA ASP A 130 -19.48 -7.75 -11.80
C ASP A 130 -19.45 -8.01 -10.28
N GLY A 131 -19.20 -6.97 -9.47
CA GLY A 131 -19.20 -7.02 -8.00
C GLY A 131 -17.89 -7.44 -7.36
N TYR A 132 -16.80 -7.63 -8.12
CA TYR A 132 -15.49 -7.96 -7.57
C TYR A 132 -14.84 -6.75 -6.93
N TYR A 133 -14.30 -6.93 -5.73
CA TYR A 133 -13.56 -5.89 -5.02
C TYR A 133 -12.09 -5.94 -5.34
N PHE A 134 -11.46 -4.76 -5.39
CA PHE A 134 -10.01 -4.60 -5.51
C PHE A 134 -9.56 -3.62 -4.45
N ILE A 135 -8.54 -3.99 -3.66
CA ILE A 135 -7.97 -3.14 -2.62
C ILE A 135 -6.78 -2.40 -3.19
N LEU A 136 -6.86 -1.07 -3.18
CA LEU A 136 -5.90 -0.20 -3.85
C LEU A 136 -4.76 0.26 -2.92
N GLY A 137 -5.00 0.32 -1.61
CA GLY A 137 -4.02 0.78 -0.64
C GLY A 137 -4.68 1.40 0.59
N ARG A 138 -3.86 2.02 1.46
CA ARG A 138 -4.31 2.61 2.72
C ARG A 138 -4.78 4.05 2.53
N THR A 139 -5.82 4.45 3.26
CA THR A 139 -6.29 5.84 3.29
C THR A 139 -5.40 6.76 4.12
N ASP A 140 -4.63 6.17 5.05
CA ASP A 140 -3.66 6.86 5.90
C ASP A 140 -2.22 6.87 5.34
N ASP A 141 -1.97 6.10 4.25
CA ASP A 141 -0.71 6.11 3.49
C ASP A 141 -0.82 7.04 2.26
N VAL A 142 -1.24 8.29 2.47
CA VAL A 142 -1.38 9.30 1.42
C VAL A 142 -0.44 10.47 1.63
N ILE A 143 -0.01 11.07 0.53
CA ILE A 143 0.81 12.27 0.49
C ILE A 143 -0.05 13.40 -0.07
N ASN A 144 -0.13 14.51 0.65
CA ASN A 144 -0.88 15.69 0.25
C ASN A 144 0.02 16.66 -0.53
N VAL A 145 0.00 16.57 -1.85
CA VAL A 145 0.81 17.43 -2.72
C VAL A 145 -0.08 18.52 -3.30
N ALA A 146 0.07 19.76 -2.85
CA ALA A 146 -0.69 20.91 -3.34
C ALA A 146 -2.21 20.67 -3.38
N GLY A 147 -2.76 20.01 -2.34
CA GLY A 147 -4.18 19.66 -2.23
C GLY A 147 -4.61 18.38 -2.92
N HIS A 148 -3.72 17.72 -3.67
CA HIS A 148 -4.00 16.41 -4.25
C HIS A 148 -3.54 15.29 -3.33
N ARG A 149 -4.41 14.31 -3.11
CA ARG A 149 -4.12 13.12 -2.28
C ARG A 149 -3.63 11.98 -3.16
N LEU A 150 -2.34 11.69 -3.07
CA LEU A 150 -1.66 10.63 -3.81
C LEU A 150 -1.36 9.46 -2.87
N GLY A 151 -1.72 8.26 -3.26
CA GLY A 151 -1.33 7.05 -2.53
C GLY A 151 0.17 6.80 -2.67
N THR A 152 0.86 6.51 -1.57
CA THR A 152 2.28 6.14 -1.62
C THR A 152 2.52 4.97 -2.55
N ARG A 153 1.60 4.01 -2.55
CA ARG A 153 1.65 2.82 -3.39
C ARG A 153 1.56 3.12 -4.88
N GLU A 154 0.72 4.07 -5.29
CA GLU A 154 0.60 4.48 -6.69
C GLU A 154 1.95 5.00 -7.22
N ILE A 155 2.65 5.78 -6.40
CA ILE A 155 3.99 6.30 -6.75
C ILE A 155 5.04 5.17 -6.72
N GLU A 156 4.99 4.28 -5.72
CA GLU A 156 5.87 3.11 -5.64
C GLU A 156 5.74 2.20 -6.86
N GLU A 157 4.52 1.96 -7.32
CA GLU A 157 4.25 1.18 -8.52
C GLU A 157 4.84 1.85 -9.77
N ALA A 158 4.68 3.17 -9.90
CA ALA A 158 5.27 3.92 -11.00
C ALA A 158 6.81 3.89 -10.98
N VAL A 159 7.44 4.01 -9.80
CA VAL A 159 8.90 3.88 -9.64
C VAL A 159 9.36 2.46 -9.99
N ASN A 160 8.65 1.44 -9.53
CA ASN A 160 8.99 0.03 -9.78
C ASN A 160 8.81 -0.40 -11.25
N MET A 161 8.13 0.39 -12.08
CA MET A 161 8.10 0.16 -13.53
C MET A 161 9.47 0.38 -14.19
N HIS A 162 10.38 1.10 -13.52
CA HIS A 162 11.73 1.27 -14.04
C HIS A 162 12.51 -0.04 -13.92
N PRO A 163 13.09 -0.57 -15.02
CA PRO A 163 13.69 -1.91 -15.05
C PRO A 163 14.89 -2.08 -14.10
N GLY A 164 15.57 -0.99 -13.76
CA GLY A 164 16.72 -0.97 -12.84
C GLY A 164 16.36 -1.07 -11.37
N ILE A 165 15.08 -0.94 -11.01
CA ILE A 165 14.64 -0.94 -9.61
C ILE A 165 14.17 -2.33 -9.18
N ALA A 166 14.64 -2.78 -8.03
CA ALA A 166 14.23 -4.03 -7.40
C ALA A 166 13.01 -3.83 -6.49
N GLU A 167 13.06 -2.80 -5.65
CA GLU A 167 11.97 -2.39 -4.77
C GLU A 167 12.11 -0.90 -4.40
N CYS A 168 11.02 -0.27 -4.01
CA CYS A 168 11.08 1.07 -3.47
C CYS A 168 10.05 1.28 -2.33
N ALA A 169 10.31 2.31 -1.53
CA ALA A 169 9.36 2.85 -0.57
C ALA A 169 9.23 4.36 -0.80
N VAL A 170 8.00 4.86 -0.77
CA VAL A 170 7.72 6.28 -0.91
C VAL A 170 7.10 6.80 0.38
N VAL A 171 7.57 7.95 0.82
CA VAL A 171 7.05 8.66 1.99
C VAL A 171 6.77 10.12 1.66
N GLY A 172 5.78 10.70 2.34
CA GLY A 172 5.57 12.14 2.31
C GLY A 172 6.57 12.84 3.23
N VAL A 173 7.20 13.90 2.74
CA VAL A 173 8.01 14.82 3.55
C VAL A 173 7.42 16.21 3.47
N ALA A 174 7.52 16.98 4.56
CA ALA A 174 6.98 18.33 4.62
C ALA A 174 7.63 19.25 3.58
N ASP A 175 6.81 20.04 2.90
CA ASP A 175 7.21 21.07 1.94
C ASP A 175 6.47 22.38 2.24
N GLN A 176 7.18 23.50 2.23
CA GLN A 176 6.63 24.80 2.63
C GLN A 176 5.54 25.33 1.67
N LEU A 177 5.62 24.97 0.38
CA LEU A 177 4.72 25.47 -0.65
C LEU A 177 3.58 24.49 -0.96
N LYS A 178 3.89 23.19 -0.99
CA LYS A 178 2.97 22.16 -1.44
C LYS A 178 2.34 21.34 -0.30
N GLY A 179 2.68 21.67 0.94
CA GLY A 179 2.30 20.93 2.15
C GLY A 179 3.15 19.67 2.32
N GLN A 180 3.13 18.75 1.37
CA GLN A 180 4.00 17.59 1.32
C GLN A 180 4.52 17.34 -0.10
N MET A 181 5.68 16.67 -0.17
CA MET A 181 6.25 16.15 -1.40
C MET A 181 6.60 14.66 -1.24
N PRO A 182 6.42 13.85 -2.27
CA PRO A 182 6.90 12.47 -2.24
C PRO A 182 8.44 12.44 -2.22
N MET A 183 9.00 11.54 -1.42
CA MET A 183 10.42 11.18 -1.44
C MET A 183 10.51 9.67 -1.59
N ALA A 184 11.27 9.18 -2.57
CA ALA A 184 11.42 7.76 -2.83
C ALA A 184 12.76 7.25 -2.29
N PHE A 185 12.73 6.06 -1.69
CA PHE A 185 13.91 5.27 -1.31
C PHE A 185 13.90 4.00 -2.14
N ALA A 186 14.88 3.83 -3.00
CA ALA A 186 14.91 2.79 -4.00
C ALA A 186 16.12 1.85 -3.83
N VAL A 187 15.87 0.56 -3.96
CA VAL A 187 16.89 -0.49 -4.06
C VAL A 187 17.07 -0.83 -5.53
N VAL A 188 18.28 -0.70 -6.04
CA VAL A 188 18.62 -1.03 -7.42
C VAL A 188 18.91 -2.51 -7.59
N LYS A 189 18.63 -3.05 -8.77
CA LYS A 189 19.00 -4.44 -9.11
C LYS A 189 20.50 -4.59 -9.33
N ASP A 190 21.15 -3.56 -9.88
CA ASP A 190 22.58 -3.53 -10.14
C ASP A 190 23.20 -2.34 -9.40
N PRO A 191 23.94 -2.59 -8.30
CA PRO A 191 24.59 -1.55 -7.50
C PRO A 191 25.61 -0.70 -8.28
N SER A 192 26.16 -1.20 -9.40
CA SER A 192 27.12 -0.46 -10.21
C SER A 192 26.52 0.81 -10.82
N GLN A 193 25.20 0.82 -11.07
CA GLN A 193 24.47 1.98 -11.62
C GLN A 193 24.47 3.20 -10.70
N VAL A 194 24.63 2.98 -9.40
CA VAL A 194 24.61 4.04 -8.37
C VAL A 194 25.95 4.23 -7.66
N ALA A 195 27.01 3.60 -8.16
CA ALA A 195 28.36 3.69 -7.58
C ALA A 195 28.94 5.10 -7.69
N SER A 196 28.67 5.84 -8.79
CA SER A 196 29.11 7.20 -9.01
C SER A 196 27.96 8.21 -8.80
N ALA A 197 28.33 9.47 -8.53
CA ALA A 197 27.35 10.56 -8.43
C ALA A 197 26.60 10.76 -9.74
N GLU A 198 27.30 10.68 -10.87
CA GLU A 198 26.72 10.79 -12.21
C GLU A 198 25.70 9.67 -12.49
N GLY A 199 26.06 8.42 -12.15
CA GLY A 199 25.13 7.28 -12.26
C GLY A 199 23.87 7.46 -11.44
N ARG A 200 23.99 7.93 -10.20
CA ARG A 200 22.84 8.25 -9.35
C ARG A 200 21.95 9.32 -9.96
N MET A 201 22.51 10.45 -10.43
CA MET A 201 21.75 11.53 -11.05
C MET A 201 21.04 11.07 -12.33
N LYS A 202 21.71 10.27 -13.16
CA LYS A 202 21.13 9.72 -14.38
C LYS A 202 19.94 8.83 -14.07
N LEU A 203 20.11 7.86 -13.16
CA LEU A 203 19.05 6.92 -12.78
C LEU A 203 17.87 7.62 -12.10
N GLU A 204 18.14 8.60 -11.22
CA GLU A 204 17.10 9.44 -10.60
C GLU A 204 16.25 10.14 -11.66
N GLY A 205 16.90 10.76 -12.67
CA GLY A 205 16.20 11.42 -13.78
C GLY A 205 15.39 10.45 -14.65
N GLU A 206 15.84 9.22 -14.84
CA GLU A 206 15.11 8.17 -15.57
C GLU A 206 13.86 7.72 -14.79
N ILE A 207 13.99 7.52 -13.49
CA ILE A 207 12.87 7.17 -12.60
C ILE A 207 11.84 8.30 -12.59
N MET A 208 12.27 9.56 -12.43
CA MET A 208 11.36 10.71 -12.45
C MET A 208 10.57 10.81 -13.76
N ARG A 209 11.21 10.58 -14.90
CA ARG A 209 10.51 10.53 -16.20
C ARG A 209 9.51 9.38 -16.28
N THR A 210 9.83 8.24 -15.69
CA THR A 210 8.92 7.10 -15.63
C THR A 210 7.67 7.44 -14.81
N VAL A 211 7.85 8.06 -13.64
CA VAL A 211 6.73 8.51 -12.81
C VAL A 211 5.90 9.59 -13.51
N ASP A 212 6.55 10.56 -14.16
CA ASP A 212 5.83 11.61 -14.92
C ASP A 212 4.93 11.04 -16.01
N LYS A 213 5.40 10.01 -16.69
CA LYS A 213 4.63 9.34 -17.74
C LYS A 213 3.38 8.63 -17.19
N GLN A 214 3.43 8.15 -15.96
CA GLN A 214 2.37 7.35 -15.34
C GLN A 214 1.38 8.23 -14.55
N LEU A 215 1.89 9.14 -13.74
CA LEU A 215 1.12 9.91 -12.75
C LEU A 215 1.15 11.42 -13.01
N GLY A 216 1.94 11.86 -14.00
CA GLY A 216 2.18 13.28 -14.24
C GLY A 216 3.12 13.91 -13.19
N ALA A 217 3.39 15.20 -13.35
CA ALA A 217 4.35 15.94 -12.53
C ALA A 217 3.97 16.01 -11.03
N ILE A 218 2.71 15.78 -10.70
CA ILE A 218 2.23 15.82 -9.31
C ILE A 218 2.69 14.60 -8.50
N GLY A 219 2.83 13.44 -9.14
CA GLY A 219 3.34 12.21 -8.51
C GLY A 219 4.86 12.13 -8.46
N ARG A 220 5.57 13.08 -9.09
CA ARG A 220 7.03 13.06 -9.18
C ARG A 220 7.66 13.21 -7.80
N PRO A 221 8.52 12.27 -7.36
CA PRO A 221 9.27 12.43 -6.13
C PRO A 221 10.16 13.68 -6.17
N SER A 222 10.29 14.38 -5.03
CA SER A 222 11.25 15.47 -4.87
C SER A 222 12.69 14.99 -5.02
N ARG A 223 12.96 13.76 -4.57
CA ARG A 223 14.26 13.07 -4.65
C ARG A 223 14.05 11.56 -4.71
N VAL A 224 15.01 10.88 -5.32
CA VAL A 224 15.13 9.41 -5.24
C VAL A 224 16.45 9.07 -4.54
N MET A 225 16.33 8.54 -3.33
CA MET A 225 17.46 8.09 -2.52
C MET A 225 17.74 6.62 -2.82
N PHE A 226 18.99 6.28 -3.12
CA PHE A 226 19.39 4.89 -3.34
C PHE A 226 19.94 4.28 -2.07
N VAL A 227 19.38 3.13 -1.70
CA VAL A 227 19.74 2.33 -0.53
C VAL A 227 19.94 0.87 -0.95
N THR A 228 20.65 0.09 -0.14
CA THR A 228 20.83 -1.34 -0.42
C THR A 228 19.73 -2.19 0.22
N LEU A 229 19.06 -1.68 1.25
CA LEU A 229 17.99 -2.38 1.96
C LEU A 229 16.98 -1.37 2.51
N LEU A 230 15.69 -1.68 2.36
CA LEU A 230 14.62 -0.91 3.01
C LEU A 230 14.36 -1.42 4.42
N PRO A 231 14.08 -0.54 5.40
CA PRO A 231 13.65 -0.95 6.73
C PRO A 231 12.33 -1.71 6.67
N LYS A 232 12.36 -2.96 7.13
CA LYS A 232 11.19 -3.86 7.15
C LYS A 232 11.00 -4.47 8.52
N THR A 233 9.77 -4.86 8.80
CA THR A 233 9.46 -5.75 9.93
C THR A 233 9.87 -7.17 9.58
N ARG A 234 9.99 -8.05 10.60
CA ARG A 234 10.23 -9.50 10.41
C ARG A 234 9.19 -10.19 9.52
N SER A 235 8.03 -9.59 9.30
CA SER A 235 7.01 -10.08 8.37
C SER A 235 7.13 -9.47 6.95
N GLY A 236 8.22 -8.75 6.64
CA GLY A 236 8.49 -8.15 5.34
C GLY A 236 7.75 -6.82 5.06
N LYS A 237 7.09 -6.23 6.06
CA LYS A 237 6.38 -4.95 5.92
C LYS A 237 7.35 -3.78 6.00
N VAL A 238 7.37 -2.91 5.00
CA VAL A 238 8.17 -1.68 5.02
C VAL A 238 7.71 -0.74 6.14
N LEU A 239 8.66 -0.23 6.92
CA LEU A 239 8.45 0.69 8.04
C LEU A 239 8.38 2.15 7.55
N ARG A 240 7.37 2.49 6.73
CA ARG A 240 7.23 3.83 6.12
C ARG A 240 7.20 4.95 7.16
N ARG A 241 6.54 4.73 8.32
CA ARG A 241 6.50 5.74 9.39
C ARG A 241 7.89 6.08 9.92
N SER A 242 8.74 5.07 10.10
CA SER A 242 10.13 5.28 10.57
C SER A 242 10.98 5.95 9.49
N ILE A 243 10.79 5.60 8.21
CA ILE A 243 11.46 6.27 7.08
C ILE A 243 11.05 7.75 7.01
N SER A 244 9.74 8.04 7.07
CA SER A 244 9.21 9.42 7.05
C SER A 244 9.74 10.23 8.23
N ALA A 245 9.75 9.67 9.44
CA ALA A 245 10.29 10.33 10.62
C ALA A 245 11.77 10.71 10.45
N LEU A 246 12.59 9.78 9.93
CA LEU A 246 13.99 10.04 9.64
C LEU A 246 14.17 11.11 8.54
N ALA A 247 13.36 11.08 7.49
CA ALA A 247 13.41 12.06 6.40
C ALA A 247 13.07 13.49 6.89
N GLU A 248 12.26 13.59 7.93
CA GLU A 248 11.92 14.86 8.60
C GLU A 248 12.80 15.19 9.82
N GLY A 249 13.86 14.42 10.06
CA GLY A 249 14.77 14.63 11.19
C GLY A 249 14.16 14.29 12.56
N ARG A 250 13.07 13.51 12.59
CA ARG A 250 12.37 13.08 13.80
C ARG A 250 12.83 11.70 14.28
N ASP A 251 12.50 11.35 15.50
CA ASP A 251 12.72 10.00 16.05
C ASP A 251 11.94 8.96 15.24
N PRO A 252 12.57 7.84 14.81
CA PRO A 252 11.89 6.79 14.01
C PRO A 252 10.82 6.02 14.77
N GLY A 253 10.67 6.20 16.08
CA GLY A 253 9.67 5.55 16.91
C GLY A 253 10.02 4.13 17.33
N ASP A 254 8.99 3.31 17.61
CA ASP A 254 9.15 1.94 18.05
C ASP A 254 9.72 1.04 16.93
N LEU A 255 10.88 0.46 17.20
CA LEU A 255 11.65 -0.40 16.29
C LEU A 255 11.68 -1.85 16.71
N THR A 256 10.90 -2.27 17.71
CA THR A 256 10.93 -3.63 18.27
C THR A 256 10.62 -4.73 17.24
N THR A 257 9.93 -4.39 16.17
CA THR A 257 9.54 -5.32 15.10
C THR A 257 10.47 -5.30 13.89
N ILE A 258 11.49 -4.44 13.89
CA ILE A 258 12.42 -4.33 12.75
C ILE A 258 13.22 -5.63 12.58
N GLU A 259 13.43 -6.03 11.33
CA GLU A 259 14.21 -7.21 10.98
C GLU A 259 15.71 -6.91 11.11
N ASP A 260 16.17 -5.82 10.48
CA ASP A 260 17.56 -5.39 10.50
C ASP A 260 17.66 -3.88 10.83
N PRO A 261 18.13 -3.52 12.04
CA PRO A 261 18.33 -2.12 12.43
C PRO A 261 19.31 -1.35 11.54
N ALA A 262 20.30 -2.02 10.91
CA ALA A 262 21.27 -1.38 10.02
C ALA A 262 20.61 -0.72 8.78
N SER A 263 19.42 -1.20 8.39
CA SER A 263 18.63 -0.61 7.31
C SER A 263 18.25 0.86 7.58
N LEU A 264 18.04 1.24 8.84
CA LEU A 264 17.75 2.63 9.21
C LEU A 264 18.98 3.53 9.08
N ASP A 265 20.18 3.00 9.36
CA ASP A 265 21.41 3.77 9.23
C ASP A 265 21.75 4.05 7.76
N GLN A 266 21.32 3.18 6.85
CA GLN A 266 21.39 3.43 5.41
C GLN A 266 20.47 4.59 5.00
N ILE A 267 19.25 4.64 5.52
CA ILE A 267 18.33 5.78 5.29
C ILE A 267 18.97 7.08 5.78
N LYS A 268 19.51 7.08 7.01
CA LYS A 268 20.21 8.27 7.58
C LYS A 268 21.40 8.70 6.72
N THR A 269 22.18 7.74 6.22
CA THR A 269 23.35 8.00 5.37
C THR A 269 22.93 8.58 4.04
N ALA A 270 21.90 8.02 3.40
CA ALA A 270 21.39 8.51 2.14
C ALA A 270 20.87 9.96 2.27
N LEU A 271 20.18 10.28 3.39
CA LEU A 271 19.69 11.62 3.66
C LEU A 271 20.82 12.64 3.89
N LYS A 272 21.91 12.24 4.57
CA LYS A 272 23.08 13.13 4.80
C LYS A 272 23.88 13.40 3.52
N GLY A 273 23.94 12.48 2.61
CA GLY A 273 24.68 12.64 1.35
C GLY A 273 24.03 13.61 0.36
N THR A 274 22.99 14.29 0.75
CA THR A 274 22.21 15.26 -0.05
C THR A 274 22.20 16.68 0.55
N ALA A 275 22.90 16.90 1.66
CA ALA A 275 23.09 18.22 2.26
C ALA A 275 24.24 19.00 1.60
#